data_1e93f1da5e394e876f7c688b7d5e751a
#
_entry.id   1e93f1da5e394e876f7c688b7d5e751a
#
_cell.length_a   1.000
_cell.length_b   1.000
_cell.length_c   1.000
_cell.angle_alpha   90.00
_cell.angle_beta   90.00
_cell.angle_gamma   90.00
#
_symmetry.space_group_name_H-M   'P 1'
#
loop_
_entity.id
_entity.type
_entity.pdbx_description
1 polymer ?
#
loop_
_entity_poly.entity_id
_entity_poly.type
_entity_poly.pdbx_seq_one_letter_code
_entity_poly.pdbx_strand_id
1 'polypeptide(L)'
;MTTRATGASHPAASSAVPHPAVPPGTTDHPISPHDVVDYPRPRDGLPEIIGTPAQLSRAARSLAAGQGPVALDAERASGFRYGQDAYLIQLRRDGVGTLLIDPVTTGPLTELATALDGPEWI
;
A
#
# COMPACT_ATOMS: atom_id res chain seq x y z
N MET A 1 -4.74 19.31 -67.58
CA MET A 1 -5.67 18.23 -67.22
C MET A 1 -5.71 18.06 -65.74
N THR A 2 -6.83 18.41 -65.17
CA THR A 2 -7.14 18.52 -63.74
C THR A 2 -7.59 17.15 -63.21
N THR A 3 -7.05 16.67 -62.11
CA THR A 3 -7.73 15.61 -61.38
C THR A 3 -7.68 15.92 -59.90
N ARG A 4 -8.83 16.17 -59.34
CA ARG A 4 -9.20 16.53 -57.98
C ARG A 4 -9.36 15.25 -57.19
N ALA A 5 -8.62 15.08 -56.09
CA ALA A 5 -8.83 14.00 -55.14
C ALA A 5 -9.70 14.46 -53.98
N THR A 6 -10.79 13.77 -53.79
CA THR A 6 -11.86 14.00 -52.82
C THR A 6 -11.42 13.49 -51.44
N GLY A 7 -11.43 14.37 -50.43
CA GLY A 7 -11.20 13.99 -49.05
C GLY A 7 -12.42 13.27 -48.46
N ALA A 8 -12.21 12.12 -47.89
CA ALA A 8 -13.20 11.41 -47.09
C ALA A 8 -13.02 11.73 -45.63
N SER A 9 -13.96 12.50 -45.07
CA SER A 9 -14.06 12.77 -43.64
C SER A 9 -14.61 11.53 -42.92
N HIS A 10 -13.85 11.00 -41.97
CA HIS A 10 -14.36 9.98 -41.04
C HIS A 10 -15.02 10.69 -39.86
N PRO A 11 -16.25 10.36 -39.48
CA PRO A 11 -16.81 10.80 -38.21
C PRO A 11 -16.24 9.95 -37.07
N ALA A 12 -15.62 10.62 -36.10
CA ALA A 12 -15.20 10.02 -34.82
C ALA A 12 -16.46 9.66 -34.04
N ALA A 13 -16.72 8.37 -33.88
CA ALA A 13 -17.74 7.87 -32.97
C ALA A 13 -17.19 7.95 -31.55
N SER A 14 -17.67 8.96 -30.81
CA SER A 14 -17.46 9.07 -29.35
C SER A 14 -18.30 7.99 -28.66
N SER A 15 -17.67 6.88 -28.26
CA SER A 15 -18.29 5.88 -27.41
C SER A 15 -18.25 6.40 -25.96
N ALA A 16 -19.28 7.14 -25.58
CA ALA A 16 -19.55 7.47 -24.19
C ALA A 16 -19.94 6.17 -23.44
N VAL A 17 -19.06 5.68 -22.59
CA VAL A 17 -19.36 4.59 -21.65
C VAL A 17 -20.38 5.14 -20.65
N PRO A 18 -21.58 4.53 -20.51
CA PRO A 18 -22.54 4.99 -19.52
C PRO A 18 -21.99 4.75 -18.11
N HIS A 19 -21.86 5.82 -17.37
CA HIS A 19 -21.57 5.74 -15.93
C HIS A 19 -22.77 5.10 -15.23
N PRO A 20 -22.56 4.11 -14.35
CA PRO A 20 -23.67 3.60 -13.56
C PRO A 20 -24.23 4.73 -12.69
N ALA A 21 -25.56 4.92 -12.77
CA ALA A 21 -26.25 5.88 -11.97
C ALA A 21 -26.07 5.56 -10.49
N VAL A 22 -25.53 6.53 -9.74
CA VAL A 22 -25.48 6.47 -8.27
C VAL A 22 -26.92 6.49 -7.76
N PRO A 23 -27.38 5.53 -6.94
CA PRO A 23 -28.72 5.55 -6.42
C PRO A 23 -28.92 6.79 -5.53
N PRO A 24 -30.02 7.52 -5.66
CA PRO A 24 -30.36 8.60 -4.74
C PRO A 24 -30.76 8.00 -3.40
N GLY A 25 -30.01 8.27 -2.34
CA GLY A 25 -30.42 7.89 -0.99
C GLY A 25 -29.31 7.43 -0.07
N THR A 26 -28.15 8.07 -0.09
CA THR A 26 -27.31 8.09 1.11
C THR A 26 -27.76 9.31 1.93
N THR A 27 -28.73 9.10 2.80
CA THR A 27 -28.99 10.04 3.90
C THR A 27 -27.68 10.15 4.66
N ASP A 28 -27.13 11.37 4.63
CA ASP A 28 -26.01 11.79 5.47
C ASP A 28 -26.50 11.69 6.93
N HIS A 29 -26.39 10.50 7.49
CA HIS A 29 -26.63 10.28 8.91
C HIS A 29 -25.41 10.82 9.61
N PRO A 30 -25.56 11.86 10.46
CA PRO A 30 -24.46 12.29 11.30
C PRO A 30 -23.99 11.07 12.10
N ILE A 31 -22.72 10.69 11.96
CA ILE A 31 -22.09 9.60 12.70
C ILE A 31 -22.28 9.93 14.18
N SER A 32 -23.12 9.16 14.85
CA SER A 32 -23.34 9.31 16.28
C SER A 32 -22.02 8.99 17.01
N PRO A 33 -21.68 9.71 18.09
CA PRO A 33 -20.52 9.35 18.92
C PRO A 33 -20.56 7.92 19.46
N HIS A 34 -21.71 7.25 19.36
CA HIS A 34 -21.92 5.86 19.78
C HIS A 34 -21.70 4.84 18.65
N ASP A 35 -21.53 5.28 17.40
CA ASP A 35 -21.22 4.43 16.25
C ASP A 35 -19.70 4.25 16.06
N VAL A 36 -18.92 4.48 17.09
CA VAL A 36 -17.50 4.13 17.11
C VAL A 36 -17.43 2.61 17.06
N VAL A 37 -17.22 2.07 15.84
CA VAL A 37 -16.88 0.66 15.67
C VAL A 37 -15.55 0.46 16.36
N ASP A 38 -15.57 -0.27 17.48
CA ASP A 38 -14.34 -0.65 18.17
C ASP A 38 -13.61 -1.65 17.25
N TYR A 39 -12.65 -1.15 16.46
CA TYR A 39 -11.85 -2.01 15.59
C TYR A 39 -11.09 -3.00 16.47
N PRO A 40 -11.25 -4.30 16.23
CA PRO A 40 -10.59 -5.29 17.05
C PRO A 40 -9.08 -5.07 16.96
N ARG A 41 -8.44 -4.98 18.12
CA ARG A 41 -6.97 -4.87 18.20
C ARG A 41 -6.34 -6.09 17.52
N PRO A 42 -5.15 -5.94 16.93
CA PRO A 42 -4.43 -7.09 16.40
C PRO A 42 -4.33 -8.20 17.46
N ARG A 43 -4.57 -9.44 17.08
CA ARG A 43 -4.57 -10.59 18.01
C ARG A 43 -3.23 -10.74 18.72
N ASP A 44 -2.15 -10.35 18.08
CA ASP A 44 -0.77 -10.45 18.55
C ASP A 44 -0.34 -9.19 19.34
N GLY A 45 -1.27 -8.27 19.62
CA GLY A 45 -0.98 -6.97 20.21
C GLY A 45 -0.40 -5.97 19.21
N LEU A 46 0.00 -4.80 19.71
CA LEU A 46 0.69 -3.79 18.89
C LEU A 46 2.19 -4.12 18.91
N PRO A 47 2.82 -4.36 17.75
CA PRO A 47 4.25 -4.61 17.69
C PRO A 47 5.05 -3.35 18.03
N GLU A 48 6.23 -3.52 18.61
CA GLU A 48 7.17 -2.42 18.80
C GLU A 48 7.74 -1.95 17.47
N ILE A 49 8.04 -0.64 17.39
CA ILE A 49 8.68 -0.07 16.20
C ILE A 49 10.15 -0.47 16.18
N ILE A 50 10.58 -1.06 15.08
CA ILE A 50 11.97 -1.39 14.81
C ILE A 50 12.66 -0.10 14.33
N GLY A 51 13.45 0.51 15.21
CA GLY A 51 14.08 1.81 14.99
C GLY A 51 15.60 1.78 15.04
N THR A 52 16.25 0.60 15.14
CA THR A 52 17.70 0.49 15.16
C THR A 52 18.22 -0.55 14.16
N PRO A 53 19.47 -0.41 13.66
CA PRO A 53 20.07 -1.41 12.76
C PRO A 53 20.09 -2.82 13.36
N ALA A 54 20.37 -2.96 14.65
CA ALA A 54 20.41 -4.27 15.32
C ALA A 54 19.03 -4.93 15.42
N GLN A 55 17.96 -4.13 15.59
CA GLN A 55 16.59 -4.63 15.56
C GLN A 55 16.21 -5.03 14.13
N LEU A 56 16.61 -4.23 13.13
CA LEU A 56 16.36 -4.54 11.71
C LEU A 56 17.02 -5.86 11.31
N SER A 57 18.28 -6.08 11.68
CA SER A 57 18.99 -7.35 11.41
C SER A 57 18.29 -8.56 12.03
N ARG A 58 17.76 -8.43 13.25
CA ARG A 58 16.97 -9.50 13.90
C ARG A 58 15.67 -9.75 13.16
N ALA A 59 14.96 -8.68 12.79
CA ALA A 59 13.70 -8.76 12.07
C ALA A 59 13.88 -9.41 10.69
N ALA A 60 14.92 -9.03 9.95
CA ALA A 60 15.26 -9.63 8.65
C ALA A 60 15.52 -11.14 8.76
N ARG A 61 16.26 -11.57 9.76
CA ARG A 61 16.49 -13.01 10.00
C ARG A 61 15.20 -13.75 10.36
N SER A 62 14.35 -13.16 11.19
CA SER A 62 13.04 -13.75 11.53
C SER A 62 12.15 -13.84 10.29
N LEU A 63 12.13 -12.79 9.47
CA LEU A 63 11.36 -12.76 8.24
C LEU A 63 11.83 -13.84 7.26
N ALA A 64 13.15 -14.01 7.08
CA ALA A 64 13.74 -15.04 6.23
C ALA A 64 13.39 -16.47 6.71
N ALA A 65 13.27 -16.68 8.02
CA ALA A 65 12.89 -17.97 8.60
C ALA A 65 11.38 -18.25 8.59
N GLY A 66 10.55 -17.25 8.30
CA GLY A 66 9.09 -17.38 8.21
C GLY A 66 8.66 -18.23 7.00
N GLN A 67 7.36 -18.54 6.95
CA GLN A 67 6.79 -19.36 5.89
C GLN A 67 5.70 -18.61 5.12
N GLY A 68 5.42 -19.07 3.90
CA GLY A 68 4.39 -18.49 3.05
C GLY A 68 4.73 -17.08 2.54
N PRO A 69 3.75 -16.40 1.95
CA PRO A 69 3.93 -15.07 1.39
C PRO A 69 4.18 -14.01 2.47
N VAL A 70 4.74 -12.88 2.05
CA VAL A 70 4.92 -11.69 2.89
C VAL A 70 3.88 -10.65 2.49
N ALA A 71 3.03 -10.24 3.41
CA ALA A 71 2.23 -9.03 3.22
C ALA A 71 3.09 -7.80 3.51
N LEU A 72 3.06 -6.82 2.60
CA LEU A 72 3.85 -5.60 2.69
C LEU A 72 2.96 -4.39 2.47
N ASP A 73 3.08 -3.42 3.35
CA ASP A 73 2.51 -2.10 3.20
C ASP A 73 3.53 -1.03 3.59
N ALA A 74 3.51 0.12 2.93
CA ALA A 74 4.44 1.20 3.18
C ALA A 74 3.72 2.55 3.21
N GLU A 75 3.79 3.22 4.35
CA GLU A 75 3.23 4.53 4.56
C GLU A 75 4.23 5.62 4.20
N ARG A 76 3.75 6.60 3.42
CA ARG A 76 4.50 7.80 3.09
C ARG A 76 3.97 8.97 3.90
N ALA A 77 4.83 9.84 4.39
CA ALA A 77 4.37 11.12 4.92
C ALA A 77 3.79 11.95 3.77
N SER A 78 2.49 11.94 3.64
CA SER A 78 1.74 12.81 2.75
C SER A 78 1.64 14.20 3.39
N GLY A 79 2.69 14.98 3.38
CA GLY A 79 2.66 16.32 3.95
C GLY A 79 3.77 17.18 3.41
N PHE A 80 3.46 18.06 2.47
CA PHE A 80 4.13 19.33 2.11
C PHE A 80 5.66 19.34 1.89
N ARG A 81 6.34 18.21 1.79
CA ARG A 81 7.73 18.12 1.36
C ARG A 81 7.87 17.08 0.27
N TYR A 82 8.57 17.44 -0.77
CA TYR A 82 8.88 16.63 -1.94
C TYR A 82 9.90 15.52 -1.59
N GLY A 83 9.51 14.57 -0.72
CA GLY A 83 10.28 13.38 -0.39
C GLY A 83 9.49 12.13 -0.77
N GLN A 84 10.15 11.18 -1.42
CA GLN A 84 9.54 9.88 -1.78
C GLN A 84 9.83 8.80 -0.73
N ASP A 85 10.37 9.19 0.42
CA ASP A 85 10.80 8.26 1.45
C ASP A 85 9.59 7.67 2.18
N ALA A 86 9.62 6.38 2.42
CA ALA A 86 8.68 5.72 3.33
C ALA A 86 9.04 6.09 4.76
N TYR A 87 8.03 6.32 5.59
CA TYR A 87 8.23 6.62 7.02
C TYR A 87 7.85 5.46 7.92
N LEU A 88 7.09 4.50 7.40
CA LEU A 88 6.77 3.27 8.09
C LEU A 88 6.62 2.16 7.05
N ILE A 89 7.29 1.04 7.30
CA ILE A 89 7.11 -0.18 6.52
C ILE A 89 6.45 -1.21 7.44
N GLN A 90 5.34 -1.76 7.00
CA GLN A 90 4.65 -2.83 7.68
C GLN A 90 4.86 -4.13 6.91
N LEU A 91 5.28 -5.16 7.62
CA LEU A 91 5.45 -6.50 7.07
C LEU A 91 4.72 -7.50 7.95
N ARG A 92 4.09 -8.49 7.32
CA ARG A 92 3.52 -9.62 8.04
C ARG A 92 3.86 -10.92 7.32
N ARG A 93 4.32 -11.90 8.07
CA ARG A 93 4.58 -13.23 7.57
C ARG A 93 4.14 -14.28 8.59
N ASP A 94 3.70 -15.44 8.11
CA ASP A 94 3.33 -16.54 8.99
C ASP A 94 4.53 -17.04 9.80
N GLY A 95 4.31 -17.33 11.08
CA GLY A 95 5.36 -17.69 12.05
C GLY A 95 6.22 -16.52 12.54
N VAL A 96 6.07 -15.29 11.98
CA VAL A 96 6.82 -14.09 12.37
C VAL A 96 5.94 -13.07 13.07
N GLY A 97 4.69 -12.94 12.62
CA GLY A 97 3.78 -11.88 13.06
C GLY A 97 3.96 -10.60 12.26
N THR A 98 3.57 -9.48 12.85
CA THR A 98 3.67 -8.14 12.24
C THR A 98 4.94 -7.44 12.68
N LEU A 99 5.66 -6.87 11.74
CA LEU A 99 6.84 -6.04 11.93
C LEU A 99 6.53 -4.61 11.51
N LEU A 100 6.85 -3.64 12.35
CA LEU A 100 6.76 -2.21 12.05
C LEU A 100 8.18 -1.64 12.00
N ILE A 101 8.60 -1.12 10.86
CA ILE A 101 9.97 -0.66 10.65
C ILE A 101 9.95 0.82 10.33
N ASP A 102 10.74 1.58 11.07
CA ASP A 102 11.06 2.98 10.76
C ASP A 102 12.33 3.02 9.89
N PRO A 103 12.19 3.20 8.57
CA PRO A 103 13.34 3.16 7.65
C PRO A 103 14.25 4.38 7.79
N VAL A 104 13.77 5.45 8.44
CA VAL A 104 14.56 6.67 8.65
C VAL A 104 15.64 6.44 9.72
N THR A 105 15.31 5.66 10.75
CA THR A 105 16.20 5.44 11.89
C THR A 105 17.01 4.14 11.82
N THR A 106 16.51 3.15 11.07
CA THR A 106 17.19 1.84 10.95
C THR A 106 18.42 1.86 10.02
N GLY A 107 18.57 2.89 9.18
CA GLY A 107 19.61 2.93 8.17
C GLY A 107 19.32 2.02 6.97
N PRO A 108 20.35 1.55 6.24
CA PRO A 108 20.18 0.80 4.99
C PRO A 108 19.33 -0.48 5.17
N LEU A 109 18.38 -0.69 4.28
CA LEU A 109 17.43 -1.83 4.30
C LEU A 109 17.96 -3.07 3.56
N THR A 110 19.26 -3.18 3.33
CA THR A 110 19.86 -4.25 2.49
C THR A 110 19.55 -5.66 3.03
N GLU A 111 19.65 -5.86 4.35
CA GLU A 111 19.36 -7.17 4.97
C GLU A 111 17.87 -7.51 4.82
N LEU A 112 17.00 -6.51 4.96
CA LEU A 112 15.56 -6.68 4.75
C LEU A 112 15.26 -7.03 3.29
N ALA A 113 15.85 -6.33 2.34
CA ALA A 113 15.69 -6.61 0.92
C ALA A 113 16.13 -8.05 0.59
N THR A 114 17.25 -8.51 1.16
CA THR A 114 17.71 -9.91 1.01
C THR A 114 16.70 -10.91 1.58
N ALA A 115 16.08 -10.60 2.72
CA ALA A 115 15.06 -11.48 3.32
C ALA A 115 13.76 -11.54 2.51
N LEU A 116 13.51 -10.53 1.68
CA LEU A 116 12.34 -10.42 0.78
C LEU A 116 12.60 -11.00 -0.63
N ASP A 117 13.83 -11.39 -0.94
CA ASP A 117 14.24 -11.92 -2.25
C ASP A 117 13.89 -13.41 -2.38
N GLY A 118 12.80 -13.86 -2.07
CA GLY A 118 12.44 -15.28 -2.27
C GLY A 118 10.97 -15.55 -2.01
N PRO A 119 10.37 -14.97 -0.96
CA PRO A 119 8.95 -15.14 -0.72
C PRO A 119 8.10 -14.43 -1.75
N GLU A 120 6.90 -14.94 -1.98
CA GLU A 120 5.84 -14.23 -2.68
C GLU A 120 5.39 -13.02 -1.84
N TRP A 121 5.03 -11.93 -2.51
CA TRP A 121 4.53 -10.71 -1.86
C TRP A 121 3.05 -10.50 -2.17
N ILE A 122 2.33 -10.01 -1.17
CA ILE A 122 0.91 -9.63 -1.26
C ILE A 122 0.66 -8.27 -0.59
#